data_3a01eed275c721daeb8765edf0106ec8
#
_entry.id   3a01eed275c721daeb8765edf0106ec8
#
_cell.length_a   1.000
_cell.length_b   1.000
_cell.length_c   1.000
_cell.angle_alpha   90.00
_cell.angle_beta   90.00
_cell.angle_gamma   90.00
#
_symmetry.space_group_name_H-M   'P 1'
#
loop_
_entity.id
_entity.type
_entity.pdbx_description
1 polymer ?
#
loop_
_entity_poly.entity_id
_entity_poly.type
_entity_poly.pdbx_seq_one_letter_code
_entity_poly.pdbx_strand_id
1 'polypeptide(L)'
;MTFSQAPAEYLKRRGISDQIQRMFGVGFDPKSNAVILPWRLPDGRLANVKYRKTYGKAFWYERGGWPIRELVYGMDLIYSKQIRRAAIVEAEIDAMSMWTAGIPAVAVGGSTFNAFKRDVILRSPIEELVIATDNDKPGERLRAEIERELGGLLRIGHKRFVGVKDANEALIRLGADSLKFDNILQNQMFKRLQTW
;
A
#
# COMPACT_ATOMS: atom_id res chain seq x y z
N MET A 1 -10.88 -20.99 4.55
CA MET A 1 -11.14 -20.18 5.75
C MET A 1 -12.27 -19.21 5.47
N THR A 2 -13.30 -19.23 6.26
CA THR A 2 -14.39 -18.25 6.23
C THR A 2 -14.27 -17.40 7.49
N PHE A 3 -13.99 -16.12 7.34
CA PHE A 3 -14.12 -15.14 8.41
C PHE A 3 -15.20 -14.12 8.04
N SER A 4 -15.86 -13.54 9.05
CA SER A 4 -16.85 -12.51 8.81
C SER A 4 -16.15 -11.24 8.29
N GLN A 5 -16.46 -10.84 7.08
CA GLN A 5 -16.02 -9.56 6.54
C GLN A 5 -16.88 -8.45 7.12
N ALA A 6 -16.31 -7.71 8.06
CA ALA A 6 -16.98 -6.56 8.67
C ALA A 6 -15.97 -5.44 8.88
N PRO A 7 -16.36 -4.18 8.64
CA PRO A 7 -15.51 -3.03 8.93
C PRO A 7 -15.08 -3.03 10.40
N ALA A 8 -13.78 -2.84 10.64
CA ALA A 8 -13.21 -2.79 11.97
C ALA A 8 -13.22 -1.35 12.49
N GLU A 9 -13.77 -1.14 13.68
CA GLU A 9 -13.82 0.17 14.33
C GLU A 9 -12.42 0.79 14.51
N TYR A 10 -11.42 -0.07 14.73
CA TYR A 10 -10.02 0.34 14.79
C TYR A 10 -9.56 1.08 13.51
N LEU A 11 -9.95 0.61 12.33
CA LEU A 11 -9.59 1.25 11.06
C LEU A 11 -10.42 2.51 10.79
N LYS A 12 -11.69 2.56 11.23
CA LYS A 12 -12.49 3.79 11.17
C LYS A 12 -11.84 4.93 11.94
N ARG A 13 -11.36 4.65 13.16
CA ARG A 13 -10.61 5.63 13.96
C ARG A 13 -9.29 6.07 13.32
N ARG A 14 -8.78 5.30 12.37
CA ARG A 14 -7.63 5.65 11.53
C ARG A 14 -8.02 6.34 10.22
N GLY A 15 -9.27 6.81 10.11
CA GLY A 15 -9.75 7.53 8.94
C GLY A 15 -10.06 6.67 7.73
N ILE A 16 -9.99 5.34 7.83
CA ILE A 16 -10.25 4.43 6.72
C ILE A 16 -11.75 4.14 6.63
N SER A 17 -12.36 4.53 5.50
CA SER A 17 -13.80 4.40 5.30
C SER A 17 -14.26 2.93 5.24
N ASP A 18 -15.52 2.69 5.62
CA ASP A 18 -16.15 1.37 5.52
C ASP A 18 -16.13 0.82 4.09
N GLN A 19 -16.25 1.70 3.09
CA GLN A 19 -16.18 1.32 1.69
C GLN A 19 -14.81 0.73 1.34
N ILE A 20 -13.73 1.38 1.77
CA ILE A 20 -12.37 0.91 1.53
C ILE A 20 -12.11 -0.39 2.30
N GLN A 21 -12.55 -0.48 3.55
CA GLN A 21 -12.41 -1.72 4.32
C GLN A 21 -13.11 -2.90 3.65
N ARG A 22 -14.35 -2.70 3.14
CA ARG A 22 -15.06 -3.74 2.36
C ARG A 22 -14.35 -4.10 1.07
N MET A 23 -13.82 -3.11 0.35
CA MET A 23 -13.09 -3.32 -0.90
C MET A 23 -11.85 -4.22 -0.69
N PHE A 24 -11.14 -4.05 0.43
CA PHE A 24 -10.02 -4.91 0.81
C PHE A 24 -10.42 -6.21 1.51
N GLY A 25 -11.72 -6.41 1.76
CA GLY A 25 -12.23 -7.60 2.44
C GLY A 25 -11.81 -7.70 3.90
N VAL A 26 -11.63 -6.54 4.56
CA VAL A 26 -11.26 -6.48 5.98
C VAL A 26 -12.26 -7.21 6.85
N GLY A 27 -11.77 -7.91 7.87
CA GLY A 27 -12.57 -8.52 8.91
C GLY A 27 -12.07 -8.16 10.31
N PHE A 28 -12.78 -8.67 11.30
CA PHE A 28 -12.40 -8.52 12.70
C PHE A 28 -12.57 -9.83 13.44
N ASP A 29 -11.56 -10.22 14.21
CA ASP A 29 -11.63 -11.36 15.14
C ASP A 29 -11.78 -10.87 16.58
N PRO A 30 -12.97 -11.00 17.18
CA PRO A 30 -13.21 -10.55 18.54
C PRO A 30 -12.44 -11.39 19.59
N LYS A 31 -12.12 -12.66 19.31
CA LYS A 31 -11.40 -13.53 20.24
C LYS A 31 -9.97 -13.07 20.46
N SER A 32 -9.29 -12.74 19.40
CA SER A 32 -7.92 -12.24 19.46
C SER A 32 -7.83 -10.70 19.51
N ASN A 33 -8.98 -9.99 19.41
CA ASN A 33 -9.05 -8.54 19.27
C ASN A 33 -8.10 -8.03 18.15
N ALA A 34 -8.25 -8.60 16.98
CA ALA A 34 -7.38 -8.32 15.84
C ALA A 34 -8.17 -7.98 14.57
N VAL A 35 -7.68 -7.00 13.85
CA VAL A 35 -8.11 -6.73 12.47
C VAL A 35 -7.57 -7.83 11.57
N ILE A 36 -8.41 -8.34 10.68
CA ILE A 36 -8.07 -9.35 9.68
C ILE A 36 -7.83 -8.64 8.34
N LEU A 37 -6.63 -8.80 7.80
CA LEU A 37 -6.20 -8.19 6.55
C LEU A 37 -5.88 -9.31 5.55
N PRO A 38 -6.79 -9.60 4.60
CA PRO A 38 -6.57 -10.63 3.59
C PRO A 38 -5.53 -10.19 2.56
N TRP A 39 -4.55 -11.03 2.29
CA TRP A 39 -3.59 -10.89 1.20
C TRP A 39 -4.02 -11.76 0.03
N ARG A 40 -4.22 -11.16 -1.13
CA ARG A 40 -4.73 -11.84 -2.32
C ARG A 40 -3.72 -11.87 -3.45
N LEU A 41 -3.78 -12.94 -4.25
CA LEU A 41 -3.10 -13.01 -5.53
C LEU A 41 -3.76 -12.04 -6.54
N PRO A 42 -3.09 -11.71 -7.65
CA PRO A 42 -3.66 -10.87 -8.71
C PRO A 42 -5.03 -11.33 -9.24
N ASP A 43 -5.29 -12.62 -9.21
CA ASP A 43 -6.57 -13.24 -9.64
C ASP A 43 -7.67 -13.21 -8.56
N GLY A 44 -7.41 -12.60 -7.42
CA GLY A 44 -8.34 -12.45 -6.29
C GLY A 44 -8.37 -13.62 -5.31
N ARG A 45 -7.69 -14.75 -5.58
CA ARG A 45 -7.59 -15.86 -4.64
C ARG A 45 -6.87 -15.46 -3.37
N LEU A 46 -7.38 -15.92 -2.21
CA LEU A 46 -6.74 -15.69 -0.92
C LEU A 46 -5.38 -16.42 -0.86
N ALA A 47 -4.32 -15.65 -0.66
CA ALA A 47 -2.96 -16.16 -0.53
C ALA A 47 -2.52 -16.30 0.93
N ASN A 48 -2.79 -15.29 1.74
CA ASN A 48 -2.48 -15.30 3.17
C ASN A 48 -3.42 -14.35 3.93
N VAL A 49 -3.37 -14.38 5.25
CA VAL A 49 -4.12 -13.49 6.12
C VAL A 49 -3.19 -12.94 7.18
N LYS A 50 -3.17 -11.62 7.35
CA LYS A 50 -2.51 -10.96 8.46
C LYS A 50 -3.54 -10.61 9.53
N TYR A 51 -3.22 -10.95 10.76
CA TYR A 51 -3.95 -10.55 11.96
C TYR A 51 -3.15 -9.45 12.66
N ARG A 52 -3.75 -8.29 12.86
CA ARG A 52 -3.13 -7.17 13.54
C ARG A 52 -3.92 -6.81 14.79
N LYS A 53 -3.30 -6.87 15.96
CA LYS A 53 -3.92 -6.41 17.22
C LYS A 53 -4.36 -4.96 17.10
N THR A 54 -5.51 -4.64 17.70
CA THR A 54 -6.02 -3.27 17.77
C THR A 54 -5.28 -2.41 18.81
N TYR A 55 -4.47 -3.02 19.63
CA TYR A 55 -3.60 -2.36 20.61
C TYR A 55 -2.15 -2.87 20.47
N GLY A 56 -1.20 -2.02 20.79
CA GLY A 56 0.21 -2.34 20.60
C GLY A 56 0.60 -2.49 19.12
N LYS A 57 1.69 -3.24 18.87
CA LYS A 57 2.26 -3.43 17.53
C LYS A 57 2.22 -4.90 17.08
N ALA A 58 1.62 -5.80 17.86
CA ALA A 58 1.65 -7.24 17.59
C ALA A 58 0.81 -7.59 16.35
N PHE A 59 1.36 -8.43 15.52
CA PHE A 59 0.68 -9.03 14.38
C PHE A 59 1.23 -10.44 14.13
N TRP A 60 0.48 -11.24 13.39
CA TRP A 60 0.91 -12.55 12.90
C TRP A 60 0.24 -12.85 11.55
N TYR A 61 0.75 -13.85 10.87
CA TYR A 61 0.17 -14.35 9.63
C TYR A 61 -0.42 -15.74 9.82
N GLU A 62 -1.37 -16.09 8.95
CA GLU A 62 -1.97 -17.43 8.95
C GLU A 62 -0.92 -18.48 8.62
N ARG A 63 -0.94 -19.60 9.37
CA ARG A 63 -0.04 -20.71 9.13
C ARG A 63 -0.39 -21.43 7.83
N GLY A 64 0.64 -21.79 7.03
CA GLY A 64 0.45 -22.46 5.74
C GLY A 64 -0.02 -21.54 4.62
N GLY A 65 -0.18 -20.24 4.86
CA GLY A 65 -0.42 -19.26 3.79
C GLY A 65 0.83 -19.02 2.94
N TRP A 66 0.64 -18.39 1.80
CA TRP A 66 1.71 -18.03 0.88
C TRP A 66 2.73 -17.07 1.55
N PRO A 67 4.05 -17.20 1.29
CA PRO A 67 5.04 -16.32 1.91
C PRO A 67 4.84 -14.84 1.55
N ILE A 68 4.75 -13.97 2.54
CA ILE A 68 4.50 -12.52 2.34
C ILE A 68 5.63 -11.86 1.51
N ARG A 69 6.86 -12.36 1.62
CA ARG A 69 7.99 -11.87 0.80
C ARG A 69 7.77 -12.01 -0.71
N GLU A 70 6.81 -12.85 -1.13
CA GLU A 70 6.46 -13.12 -2.54
C GLU A 70 5.17 -12.41 -2.97
N LEU A 71 4.54 -11.64 -2.08
CA LEU A 71 3.28 -10.97 -2.29
C LEU A 71 3.43 -9.45 -2.23
N VAL A 72 2.51 -8.75 -2.89
CA VAL A 72 2.28 -7.32 -2.76
C VAL A 72 0.80 -7.11 -2.43
N TYR A 73 0.52 -6.42 -1.31
CA TYR A 73 -0.84 -6.20 -0.82
C TYR A 73 -1.65 -5.28 -1.73
N GLY A 74 -2.90 -5.65 -2.02
CA GLY A 74 -3.79 -4.85 -2.88
C GLY A 74 -3.60 -5.07 -4.38
N MET A 75 -2.78 -6.04 -4.78
CA MET A 75 -2.50 -6.30 -6.20
C MET A 75 -3.73 -6.81 -6.96
N ASP A 76 -4.63 -7.54 -6.31
CA ASP A 76 -5.93 -7.96 -6.85
C ASP A 76 -6.78 -6.75 -7.27
N LEU A 77 -6.75 -5.65 -6.51
CA LEU A 77 -7.46 -4.42 -6.85
C LEU A 77 -6.83 -3.71 -8.04
N ILE A 78 -5.50 -3.73 -8.15
CA ILE A 78 -4.77 -3.19 -9.31
C ILE A 78 -5.20 -3.90 -10.58
N TYR A 79 -5.23 -5.24 -10.56
CA TYR A 79 -5.62 -6.03 -11.73
C TYR A 79 -7.12 -5.91 -12.05
N SER A 80 -7.99 -6.05 -11.07
CA SER A 80 -9.45 -6.01 -11.31
C SER A 80 -9.94 -4.65 -11.82
N LYS A 81 -9.25 -3.57 -11.43
CA LYS A 81 -9.58 -2.19 -11.84
C LYS A 81 -8.69 -1.65 -12.97
N GLN A 82 -7.77 -2.44 -13.50
CA GLN A 82 -6.83 -2.06 -14.57
C GLN A 82 -6.08 -0.76 -14.25
N ILE A 83 -5.56 -0.65 -13.03
CA ILE A 83 -4.89 0.55 -12.54
C ILE A 83 -3.49 0.68 -13.15
N ARG A 84 -3.24 1.77 -13.89
CA ARG A 84 -1.96 2.06 -14.53
C ARG A 84 -1.04 2.96 -13.70
N ARG A 85 -1.58 3.66 -12.72
CA ARG A 85 -0.84 4.54 -11.82
C ARG A 85 -1.20 4.23 -10.38
N ALA A 86 -0.20 3.90 -9.55
CA ALA A 86 -0.42 3.58 -8.15
C ALA A 86 0.70 4.12 -7.26
N ALA A 87 0.42 4.32 -5.98
CA ALA A 87 1.44 4.48 -4.96
C ALA A 87 1.93 3.11 -4.46
N ILE A 88 3.19 3.05 -4.01
CA ILE A 88 3.72 1.94 -3.23
C ILE A 88 4.13 2.44 -1.85
N VAL A 89 3.57 1.81 -0.81
CA VAL A 89 3.76 2.16 0.60
C VAL A 89 4.30 0.97 1.39
N GLU A 90 4.62 1.19 2.66
CA GLU A 90 5.21 0.15 3.51
C GLU A 90 4.17 -0.84 4.03
N ALA A 91 3.08 -0.36 4.65
CA ALA A 91 2.11 -1.18 5.34
C ALA A 91 0.70 -1.14 4.71
N GLU A 92 -0.10 -2.17 5.05
CA GLU A 92 -1.47 -2.35 4.53
C GLU A 92 -2.39 -1.18 4.90
N ILE A 93 -2.22 -0.62 6.11
CA ILE A 93 -3.01 0.52 6.57
C ILE A 93 -2.71 1.78 5.75
N ASP A 94 -1.45 1.98 5.36
CA ASP A 94 -1.05 3.09 4.51
C ASP A 94 -1.64 2.97 3.10
N ALA A 95 -1.65 1.75 2.53
CA ALA A 95 -2.33 1.52 1.25
C ALA A 95 -3.82 1.85 1.34
N MET A 96 -4.53 1.39 2.37
CA MET A 96 -5.93 1.72 2.59
C MET A 96 -6.15 3.24 2.83
N SER A 97 -5.20 3.92 3.46
CA SER A 97 -5.24 5.37 3.65
C SER A 97 -5.15 6.12 2.32
N MET A 98 -4.23 5.69 1.44
CA MET A 98 -4.12 6.23 0.09
C MET A 98 -5.43 6.01 -0.70
N TRP A 99 -6.00 4.80 -0.67
CA TRP A 99 -7.27 4.50 -1.32
C TRP A 99 -8.44 5.33 -0.73
N THR A 100 -8.44 5.63 0.57
CA THR A 100 -9.43 6.52 1.19
C THR A 100 -9.36 7.94 0.61
N ALA A 101 -8.17 8.40 0.23
CA ALA A 101 -7.95 9.66 -0.46
C ALA A 101 -8.19 9.60 -1.99
N GLY A 102 -8.70 8.47 -2.51
CA GLY A 102 -8.93 8.26 -3.94
C GLY A 102 -7.67 7.93 -4.75
N ILE A 103 -6.58 7.56 -4.09
CA ILE A 103 -5.30 7.24 -4.72
C ILE A 103 -5.06 5.73 -4.67
N PRO A 104 -5.07 5.02 -5.81
CA PRO A 104 -4.72 3.60 -5.85
C PRO A 104 -3.34 3.35 -5.24
N ALA A 105 -3.23 2.34 -4.39
CA ALA A 105 -1.96 2.03 -3.74
C ALA A 105 -1.83 0.54 -3.45
N VAL A 106 -0.58 0.08 -3.38
CA VAL A 106 -0.18 -1.26 -2.96
C VAL A 106 0.79 -1.16 -1.79
N ALA A 107 0.87 -2.22 -0.95
CA ALA A 107 1.83 -2.24 0.14
C ALA A 107 2.84 -3.38 0.02
N VAL A 108 4.08 -3.07 0.41
CA VAL A 108 5.17 -4.06 0.47
C VAL A 108 4.96 -5.07 1.60
N GLY A 109 4.35 -4.66 2.71
CA GLY A 109 4.09 -5.50 3.89
C GLY A 109 5.32 -5.73 4.76
N GLY A 110 6.26 -4.82 4.74
CA GLY A 110 7.50 -4.85 5.53
C GLY A 110 8.54 -3.89 4.96
N SER A 111 9.76 -3.98 5.47
CA SER A 111 10.85 -3.03 5.18
C SER A 111 11.82 -3.50 4.08
N THR A 112 11.46 -4.51 3.28
CA THR A 112 12.32 -5.05 2.21
C THR A 112 11.57 -5.23 0.91
N PHE A 113 12.22 -4.89 -0.20
CA PHE A 113 11.72 -5.06 -1.56
C PHE A 113 12.68 -5.95 -2.35
N ASN A 114 12.22 -7.11 -2.76
CA ASN A 114 13.03 -8.14 -3.42
C ASN A 114 12.57 -8.42 -4.86
N ALA A 115 13.30 -9.30 -5.58
CA ALA A 115 13.01 -9.67 -6.95
C ALA A 115 11.60 -10.24 -7.16
N PHE A 116 11.04 -10.99 -6.20
CA PHE A 116 9.67 -11.50 -6.32
C PHE A 116 8.66 -10.36 -6.37
N LYS A 117 8.76 -9.38 -5.47
CA LYS A 117 7.88 -8.22 -5.45
C LYS A 117 8.06 -7.34 -6.69
N ARG A 118 9.31 -7.16 -7.15
CA ARG A 118 9.60 -6.50 -8.43
C ARG A 118 8.84 -7.17 -9.58
N ASP A 119 8.94 -8.49 -9.69
CA ASP A 119 8.31 -9.23 -10.78
C ASP A 119 6.78 -9.18 -10.71
N VAL A 120 6.20 -9.17 -9.50
CA VAL A 120 4.75 -8.95 -9.29
C VAL A 120 4.32 -7.58 -9.81
N ILE A 121 5.09 -6.53 -9.51
CA ILE A 121 4.81 -5.16 -9.99
C ILE A 121 4.97 -5.07 -11.52
N LEU A 122 6.06 -5.59 -12.09
CA LEU A 122 6.34 -5.50 -13.53
C LEU A 122 5.35 -6.26 -14.40
N ARG A 123 4.75 -7.32 -13.88
CA ARG A 123 3.69 -8.08 -14.57
C ARG A 123 2.30 -7.45 -14.45
N SER A 124 2.15 -6.44 -13.61
CA SER A 124 0.87 -5.78 -13.37
C SER A 124 0.57 -4.72 -14.43
N PRO A 125 -0.68 -4.21 -14.48
CA PRO A 125 -1.03 -3.08 -15.34
C PRO A 125 -0.33 -1.76 -15.01
N ILE A 126 0.44 -1.67 -13.90
CA ILE A 126 1.08 -0.43 -13.44
C ILE A 126 2.16 0.01 -14.43
N GLU A 127 2.03 1.23 -14.93
CA GLU A 127 3.00 1.91 -15.80
C GLU A 127 3.75 3.04 -15.07
N GLU A 128 3.13 3.57 -14.01
CA GLU A 128 3.66 4.66 -13.20
C GLU A 128 3.51 4.31 -11.71
N LEU A 129 4.61 4.29 -10.98
CA LEU A 129 4.67 3.96 -9.57
C LEU A 129 5.20 5.14 -8.76
N VAL A 130 4.44 5.60 -7.77
CA VAL A 130 4.86 6.67 -6.85
C VAL A 130 5.32 6.05 -5.54
N ILE A 131 6.60 6.16 -5.23
CA ILE A 131 7.16 5.64 -3.98
C ILE A 131 6.78 6.59 -2.84
N ALA A 132 5.97 6.09 -1.90
CA ALA A 132 5.41 6.81 -0.76
C ALA A 132 5.67 6.06 0.55
N THR A 133 6.93 5.65 0.76
CA THR A 133 7.38 4.98 1.99
C THR A 133 7.47 5.95 3.16
N ASP A 134 7.55 5.39 4.37
CA ASP A 134 7.66 6.15 5.63
C ASP A 134 8.84 7.14 5.64
N ASN A 135 8.70 8.21 6.39
CA ASN A 135 9.76 9.23 6.58
C ASN A 135 10.71 8.86 7.74
N ASP A 136 11.16 7.61 7.78
CA ASP A 136 12.15 7.16 8.76
C ASP A 136 13.28 6.37 8.06
N LYS A 137 14.33 6.01 8.82
CA LYS A 137 15.49 5.30 8.26
C LYS A 137 15.14 3.98 7.56
N PRO A 138 14.24 3.13 8.08
CA PRO A 138 13.75 1.95 7.34
C PRO A 138 13.03 2.32 6.04
N GLY A 139 12.13 3.31 6.05
CA GLY A 139 11.40 3.77 4.88
C GLY A 139 12.31 4.35 3.79
N GLU A 140 13.39 5.06 4.18
CA GLU A 140 14.40 5.53 3.22
C GLU A 140 15.17 4.37 2.56
N ARG A 141 15.51 3.33 3.33
CA ARG A 141 16.16 2.14 2.76
C ARG A 141 15.22 1.41 1.80
N LEU A 142 13.96 1.24 2.19
CA LEU A 142 12.95 0.62 1.34
C LEU A 142 12.74 1.41 0.04
N ARG A 143 12.71 2.74 0.12
CA ARG A 143 12.65 3.64 -1.04
C ARG A 143 13.80 3.38 -2.01
N ALA A 144 15.02 3.35 -1.50
CA ALA A 144 16.22 3.11 -2.31
C ALA A 144 16.22 1.69 -2.93
N GLU A 145 15.71 0.68 -2.22
CA GLU A 145 15.55 -0.67 -2.76
C GLU A 145 14.54 -0.71 -3.92
N ILE A 146 13.36 -0.10 -3.75
CA ILE A 146 12.33 -0.04 -4.79
C ILE A 146 12.87 0.69 -6.02
N GLU A 147 13.55 1.81 -5.82
CA GLU A 147 14.14 2.60 -6.89
C GLU A 147 15.24 1.84 -7.64
N ARG A 148 16.09 1.11 -6.92
CA ARG A 148 17.12 0.25 -7.53
C ARG A 148 16.51 -0.89 -8.35
N GLU A 149 15.46 -1.53 -7.86
CA GLU A 149 14.85 -2.70 -8.50
C GLU A 149 13.94 -2.35 -9.69
N LEU A 150 13.31 -1.17 -9.68
CA LEU A 150 12.31 -0.76 -10.68
C LEU A 150 12.75 0.44 -11.54
N GLY A 151 13.82 1.13 -11.16
CA GLY A 151 14.33 2.28 -11.91
C GLY A 151 14.71 1.90 -13.33
N GLY A 152 14.22 2.70 -14.31
CA GLY A 152 14.40 2.43 -15.74
C GLY A 152 13.44 1.39 -16.34
N LEU A 153 12.70 0.63 -15.49
CA LEU A 153 11.71 -0.35 -15.93
C LEU A 153 10.27 0.19 -15.89
N LEU A 154 10.01 1.15 -15.01
CA LEU A 154 8.74 1.86 -14.86
C LEU A 154 8.99 3.36 -14.73
N ARG A 155 7.94 4.17 -14.95
CA ARG A 155 7.96 5.57 -14.54
C ARG A 155 7.87 5.66 -13.03
N ILE A 156 8.91 6.20 -12.39
CA ILE A 156 9.00 6.33 -10.93
C ILE A 156 8.82 7.79 -10.52
N GLY A 157 7.93 8.00 -9.56
CA GLY A 157 7.78 9.26 -8.85
C GLY A 157 7.96 9.07 -7.35
N HIS A 158 8.01 10.17 -6.61
CA HIS A 158 8.20 10.18 -5.18
C HIS A 158 7.16 11.04 -4.48
N LYS A 159 6.62 10.54 -3.39
CA LYS A 159 5.82 11.28 -2.43
C LYS A 159 6.55 11.29 -1.09
N ARG A 160 6.67 12.48 -0.49
CA ARG A 160 7.16 12.68 0.87
C ARG A 160 6.03 13.22 1.74
N PHE A 161 5.95 12.75 2.96
CA PHE A 161 4.94 13.20 3.92
C PHE A 161 5.57 14.27 4.83
N VAL A 162 5.24 15.56 4.59
CA VAL A 162 5.85 16.67 5.33
C VAL A 162 5.26 16.77 6.74
N GLY A 163 6.12 16.71 7.76
CA GLY A 163 5.73 16.87 9.16
C GLY A 163 5.01 15.67 9.79
N VAL A 164 4.90 14.56 9.08
CA VAL A 164 4.29 13.31 9.54
C VAL A 164 5.11 12.11 9.07
N LYS A 165 4.91 10.97 9.72
CA LYS A 165 5.72 9.78 9.47
C LYS A 165 5.32 9.03 8.20
N ASP A 166 4.04 8.73 8.04
CA ASP A 166 3.50 7.81 7.05
C ASP A 166 2.16 8.31 6.45
N ALA A 167 1.61 7.58 5.50
CA ALA A 167 0.37 7.94 4.82
C ALA A 167 -0.83 7.95 5.77
N ASN A 168 -0.89 7.04 6.74
CA ASN A 168 -2.00 7.01 7.68
C ASN A 168 -1.97 8.21 8.64
N GLU A 169 -0.80 8.58 9.15
CA GLU A 169 -0.66 9.79 9.97
C GLU A 169 -1.01 11.05 9.16
N ALA A 170 -0.60 11.12 7.89
CA ALA A 170 -0.97 12.20 7.00
C ALA A 170 -2.49 12.30 6.81
N LEU A 171 -3.17 11.19 6.55
CA LEU A 171 -4.62 11.15 6.42
C LEU A 171 -5.32 11.69 7.68
N ILE A 172 -4.91 11.22 8.87
CA ILE A 172 -5.54 11.58 10.15
C ILE A 172 -5.30 13.05 10.51
N ARG A 173 -4.05 13.52 10.38
CA ARG A 173 -3.65 14.85 10.90
C ARG A 173 -3.81 15.98 9.90
N LEU A 174 -3.63 15.69 8.61
CA LEU A 174 -3.58 16.70 7.55
C LEU A 174 -4.72 16.54 6.54
N GLY A 175 -5.47 15.44 6.58
CA GLY A 175 -6.58 15.15 5.68
C GLY A 175 -6.17 14.53 4.34
N ALA A 176 -7.15 14.09 3.57
CA ALA A 176 -6.98 13.33 2.32
C ALA A 176 -6.18 14.09 1.25
N ASP A 177 -6.30 15.41 1.19
CA ASP A 177 -5.58 16.22 0.20
C ASP A 177 -4.06 16.17 0.39
N SER A 178 -3.57 15.97 1.61
CA SER A 178 -2.14 15.83 1.90
C SER A 178 -1.50 14.61 1.24
N LEU A 179 -2.30 13.60 0.89
CA LEU A 179 -1.86 12.37 0.23
C LEU A 179 -1.71 12.53 -1.28
N LYS A 180 -2.37 13.53 -1.88
CA LYS A 180 -2.31 13.77 -3.33
C LYS A 180 -0.90 14.09 -3.81
N PHE A 181 -0.61 13.75 -5.03
CA PHE A 181 0.65 14.06 -5.72
C PHE A 181 0.38 14.38 -7.18
N ASP A 182 1.23 15.23 -7.75
CA ASP A 182 1.10 15.70 -9.13
C ASP A 182 1.39 14.60 -10.16
N ASN A 183 0.98 14.83 -11.40
CA ASN A 183 1.29 13.96 -12.52
C ASN A 183 2.80 14.01 -12.82
N ILE A 184 3.50 12.87 -12.75
CA ILE A 184 4.94 12.77 -13.02
C ILE A 184 5.27 13.30 -14.45
N LEU A 185 4.39 13.05 -15.42
CA LEU A 185 4.55 13.51 -16.80
C LEU A 185 4.56 15.03 -16.92
N GLN A 186 3.72 15.75 -16.14
CA GLN A 186 3.72 17.22 -16.16
C GLN A 186 5.03 17.78 -15.63
N ASN A 187 5.57 17.22 -14.54
CA ASN A 187 6.82 17.69 -13.95
C ASN A 187 8.05 17.43 -14.84
N GLN A 188 8.08 16.35 -15.61
CA GLN A 188 9.17 16.08 -16.54
C GLN A 188 9.12 16.96 -17.79
N MET A 189 7.93 17.26 -18.32
CA MET A 189 7.77 18.22 -19.41
C MET A 189 8.16 19.64 -18.99
N PHE A 190 7.73 20.11 -17.82
CA PHE A 190 8.11 21.44 -17.31
C PHE A 190 9.61 21.57 -17.09
N LYS A 191 10.28 20.55 -16.55
CA LYS A 191 11.76 20.58 -16.40
C LYS A 191 12.49 20.61 -17.74
N ARG A 192 12.00 19.91 -18.78
CA ARG A 192 12.60 19.96 -20.13
C ARG A 192 12.40 21.31 -20.82
N LEU A 193 11.29 22.01 -20.57
CA LEU A 193 11.01 23.33 -21.14
C LEU A 193 11.78 24.47 -20.46
N GLN A 194 12.31 24.25 -19.24
CA GLN A 194 13.14 25.24 -18.52
C GLN A 194 14.64 25.12 -18.81
N THR A 195 15.06 24.11 -19.57
CA THR A 195 16.47 23.86 -19.93
C THR A 195 16.81 24.22 -21.38
N TRP A 196 15.92 24.99 -22.06
CA TRP A 196 16.18 25.56 -23.41
C TRP A 196 16.24 27.09 -23.36
#